data_32bb4ba49b2e6f716e1e1a08cfe2c6fc
#
_entry.id   32bb4ba49b2e6f716e1e1a08cfe2c6fc
#
_cell.length_a   1.000
_cell.length_b   1.000
_cell.length_c   1.000
_cell.angle_alpha   90.00
_cell.angle_beta   90.00
_cell.angle_gamma   90.00
#
_symmetry.space_group_name_H-M   'P 1'
#
loop_
_entity.id
_entity.type
_entity.pdbx_description
1 polymer ?
#
loop_
_entity_poly.entity_id
_entity_poly.type
_entity_poly.pdbx_seq_one_letter_code
_entity_poly.pdbx_strand_id
1 'polypeptide(L)'
;LLIMKFVYTSNYSYTEGMLLGVHIPKEHSEDETVLNIVAAARRKMNRIIWINLILGTALCFVVFWDIIIFVLAYTIWMIAFCFLITYANNSAHRKMYALKMKNDWIIPAQKRKRYIDTNVSALIGNSEISFNYHGIIILVELICLLPFAIGKSAVISTTMIIIGLCSVLMSLTSMIFHIYVNRHERTVYSSDTQLNQTVNRTMKIYKGLAMLILSATNAVAWVYITIDTLIHCISSASKSRQISFSDILNFKGALVDVSLCSSALYVYIFI
;
A
#
# COMPACT_ATOMS: atom_id res chain seq x y z
N LEU A 1 1.03 9.74 6.10
CA LEU A 1 2.10 10.65 5.63
C LEU A 1 3.27 10.73 6.61
N LEU A 2 3.04 10.99 7.91
CA LEU A 2 4.11 11.08 8.92
C LEU A 2 4.83 9.73 9.13
N ILE A 3 4.12 8.63 9.14
CA ILE A 3 4.68 7.27 9.22
C ILE A 3 5.63 7.01 8.05
N MET A 4 5.23 7.42 6.83
CA MET A 4 6.07 7.34 5.64
C MET A 4 7.39 8.10 5.81
N LYS A 5 7.33 9.30 6.42
CA LYS A 5 8.55 10.06 6.70
C LYS A 5 9.52 9.27 7.59
N PHE A 6 9.00 8.59 8.62
CA PHE A 6 9.84 7.77 9.51
C PHE A 6 10.46 6.59 8.79
N VAL A 7 9.70 5.85 8.02
CA VAL A 7 10.17 4.67 7.28
C VAL A 7 11.23 5.04 6.26
N TYR A 8 11.02 6.11 5.47
CA TYR A 8 12.02 6.53 4.47
C TYR A 8 13.23 7.25 5.08
N THR A 9 13.12 7.78 6.30
CA THR A 9 14.27 8.43 6.94
C THR A 9 15.40 7.45 7.23
N SER A 10 15.09 6.19 7.52
CA SER A 10 16.09 5.13 7.73
C SER A 10 16.96 4.87 6.48
N ASN A 11 16.40 5.00 5.30
CA ASN A 11 17.11 4.78 4.03
C ASN A 11 18.13 5.86 3.70
N TYR A 12 18.09 7.02 4.39
CA TYR A 12 19.05 8.11 4.20
C TYR A 12 20.23 8.06 5.19
N SER A 13 20.26 7.08 6.06
CA SER A 13 21.38 6.79 6.96
C SER A 13 22.16 5.58 6.44
N TYR A 14 23.48 5.60 6.64
CA TYR A 14 24.29 4.44 6.33
C TYR A 14 24.02 3.34 7.35
N THR A 15 23.44 2.24 6.90
CA THR A 15 23.06 1.12 7.76
C THR A 15 23.43 -0.18 7.07
N GLU A 16 24.17 -1.05 7.79
CA GLU A 16 24.57 -2.38 7.30
C GLU A 16 25.29 -2.39 5.94
N GLY A 17 26.08 -1.36 5.66
CA GLY A 17 26.78 -1.24 4.39
C GLY A 17 25.93 -0.70 3.23
N MET A 18 24.71 -0.26 3.51
CA MET A 18 23.77 0.26 2.51
C MET A 18 23.44 1.73 2.73
N LEU A 19 23.29 2.46 1.63
CA LEU A 19 22.80 3.83 1.59
C LEU A 19 21.87 3.99 0.38
N LEU A 20 20.66 4.48 0.59
CA LEU A 20 19.59 4.53 -0.43
C LEU A 20 19.33 3.16 -1.10
N GLY A 21 19.49 2.07 -0.34
CA GLY A 21 19.33 0.70 -0.85
C GLY A 21 20.47 0.21 -1.74
N VAL A 22 21.62 0.92 -1.79
CA VAL A 22 22.79 0.54 -2.56
C VAL A 22 23.94 0.23 -1.61
N HIS A 23 24.57 -0.92 -1.78
CA HIS A 23 25.78 -1.25 -1.04
C HIS A 23 26.94 -0.35 -1.46
N ILE A 24 27.50 0.41 -0.51
CA ILE A 24 28.64 1.30 -0.69
C ILE A 24 29.69 0.95 0.36
N PRO A 25 30.99 0.88 0.02
CA PRO A 25 32.05 0.71 1.00
C PRO A 25 32.00 1.84 2.04
N LYS A 26 32.25 1.51 3.30
CA LYS A 26 32.18 2.47 4.41
C LYS A 26 33.12 3.68 4.19
N GLU A 27 34.25 3.43 3.56
CA GLU A 27 35.28 4.47 3.24
C GLU A 27 34.71 5.59 2.35
N HIS A 28 33.74 5.26 1.48
CA HIS A 28 33.13 6.20 0.54
C HIS A 28 31.74 6.72 0.99
N SER A 29 31.28 6.30 2.17
CA SER A 29 29.96 6.72 2.66
C SER A 29 29.89 8.22 2.98
N GLU A 30 31.04 8.85 3.24
CA GLU A 30 31.19 10.28 3.59
C GLU A 30 31.69 11.14 2.41
N ASP A 31 31.88 10.55 1.23
CA ASP A 31 32.30 11.29 0.05
C ASP A 31 31.30 12.41 -0.27
N GLU A 32 31.78 13.58 -0.63
CA GLU A 32 30.95 14.76 -0.92
C GLU A 32 29.87 14.47 -1.98
N THR A 33 30.22 13.71 -3.01
CA THR A 33 29.28 13.32 -4.08
C THR A 33 28.14 12.45 -3.56
N VAL A 34 28.43 11.52 -2.65
CA VAL A 34 27.46 10.65 -1.98
C VAL A 34 26.52 11.47 -1.10
N LEU A 35 27.12 12.32 -0.24
CA LEU A 35 26.36 13.19 0.66
C LEU A 35 25.44 14.14 -0.12
N ASN A 36 25.89 14.68 -1.24
CA ASN A 36 25.09 15.54 -2.11
C ASN A 36 23.88 14.81 -2.70
N ILE A 37 24.03 13.54 -3.14
CA ILE A 37 22.92 12.73 -3.62
C ILE A 37 21.91 12.46 -2.51
N VAL A 38 22.38 12.09 -1.31
CA VAL A 38 21.52 11.84 -0.14
C VAL A 38 20.78 13.10 0.28
N ALA A 39 21.46 14.23 0.35
CA ALA A 39 20.87 15.52 0.71
C ALA A 39 19.81 15.96 -0.33
N ALA A 40 20.08 15.77 -1.61
CA ALA A 40 19.12 16.04 -2.68
C ALA A 40 17.89 15.13 -2.60
N ALA A 41 18.08 13.83 -2.35
CA ALA A 41 17.01 12.86 -2.19
C ALA A 41 16.14 13.22 -0.97
N ARG A 42 16.75 13.51 0.19
CA ARG A 42 16.06 13.94 1.41
C ARG A 42 15.24 15.22 1.20
N ARG A 43 15.82 16.23 0.54
CA ARG A 43 15.11 17.48 0.22
C ARG A 43 13.91 17.22 -0.70
N LYS A 44 14.07 16.40 -1.75
CA LYS A 44 12.99 16.02 -2.67
C LYS A 44 11.87 15.30 -1.92
N MET A 45 12.20 14.31 -1.10
CA MET A 45 11.23 13.55 -0.32
C MET A 45 10.47 14.42 0.67
N ASN A 46 11.17 15.27 1.44
CA ASN A 46 10.53 16.21 2.36
C ASN A 46 9.55 17.14 1.63
N ARG A 47 9.94 17.67 0.46
CA ARG A 47 9.06 18.51 -0.35
C ARG A 47 7.79 17.77 -0.77
N ILE A 48 7.93 16.54 -1.25
CA ILE A 48 6.79 15.69 -1.63
C ILE A 48 5.86 15.50 -0.43
N ILE A 49 6.40 15.13 0.74
CA ILE A 49 5.61 14.89 1.94
C ILE A 49 4.87 16.14 2.39
N TRP A 50 5.53 17.30 2.44
CA TRP A 50 4.89 18.53 2.88
C TRP A 50 3.81 19.03 1.91
N ILE A 51 4.06 18.98 0.59
CA ILE A 51 3.06 19.34 -0.42
C ILE A 51 1.84 18.43 -0.31
N ASN A 52 2.06 17.11 -0.17
CA ASN A 52 0.97 16.16 -0.06
C ASN A 52 0.26 16.23 1.30
N LEU A 53 0.92 16.63 2.38
CA LEU A 53 0.28 16.89 3.66
C LEU A 53 -0.74 18.05 3.55
N ILE A 54 -0.31 19.15 2.92
CA ILE A 54 -1.18 20.30 2.70
C ILE A 54 -2.35 19.93 1.78
N LEU A 55 -2.07 19.26 0.67
CA LEU A 55 -3.09 18.83 -0.31
C LEU A 55 -4.08 17.83 0.31
N GLY A 56 -3.59 16.84 1.05
CA GLY A 56 -4.43 15.85 1.72
C GLY A 56 -5.31 16.48 2.79
N THR A 57 -4.78 17.47 3.55
CA THR A 57 -5.59 18.22 4.51
C THR A 57 -6.66 19.06 3.80
N ALA A 58 -6.32 19.71 2.68
CA ALA A 58 -7.29 20.46 1.89
C ALA A 58 -8.40 19.55 1.32
N LEU A 59 -8.05 18.36 0.85
CA LEU A 59 -9.04 17.38 0.39
C LEU A 59 -10.01 16.94 1.48
N CYS A 60 -9.59 16.88 2.74
CA CYS A 60 -10.51 16.56 3.86
C CYS A 60 -11.69 17.54 3.98
N PHE A 61 -11.52 18.80 3.56
CA PHE A 61 -12.62 19.77 3.58
C PHE A 61 -13.69 19.47 2.51
N VAL A 62 -13.36 18.72 1.45
CA VAL A 62 -14.33 18.33 0.42
C VAL A 62 -15.42 17.42 0.98
N VAL A 63 -15.15 16.69 2.08
CA VAL A 63 -16.17 15.88 2.81
C VAL A 63 -17.41 16.70 3.19
N PHE A 64 -17.21 17.97 3.55
CA PHE A 64 -18.32 18.84 3.96
C PHE A 64 -19.20 19.24 2.78
N TRP A 65 -18.69 19.18 1.56
CA TRP A 65 -19.44 19.49 0.36
C TRP A 65 -20.12 18.25 -0.21
N ASP A 66 -19.34 17.23 -0.61
CA ASP A 66 -19.87 15.99 -1.18
C ASP A 66 -18.96 14.82 -0.85
N ILE A 67 -19.53 13.78 -0.22
CA ILE A 67 -18.76 12.61 0.22
C ILE A 67 -18.30 11.75 -0.96
N ILE A 68 -19.08 11.68 -2.05
CA ILE A 68 -18.71 10.87 -3.22
C ILE A 68 -17.50 11.49 -3.90
N ILE A 69 -17.55 12.83 -4.09
CA ILE A 69 -16.45 13.58 -4.69
C ILE A 69 -15.21 13.45 -3.81
N PHE A 70 -15.37 13.53 -2.46
CA PHE A 70 -14.26 13.32 -1.52
C PHE A 70 -13.62 11.94 -1.70
N VAL A 71 -14.40 10.85 -1.68
CA VAL A 71 -13.88 9.47 -1.78
C VAL A 71 -13.13 9.28 -3.10
N LEU A 72 -13.69 9.73 -4.21
CA LEU A 72 -13.04 9.64 -5.52
C LEU A 72 -11.74 10.44 -5.57
N ALA A 73 -11.79 11.72 -5.16
CA ALA A 73 -10.63 12.61 -5.19
C ALA A 73 -9.51 12.10 -4.24
N TYR A 74 -9.88 11.62 -3.06
CA TYR A 74 -8.95 11.06 -2.08
C TYR A 74 -8.30 9.78 -2.60
N THR A 75 -9.05 8.88 -3.23
CA THR A 75 -8.53 7.65 -3.82
C THR A 75 -7.53 7.94 -4.93
N ILE A 76 -7.87 8.84 -5.86
CA ILE A 76 -6.98 9.26 -6.95
C ILE A 76 -5.71 9.90 -6.37
N TRP A 77 -5.86 10.80 -5.39
CA TRP A 77 -4.73 11.44 -4.73
C TRP A 77 -3.81 10.43 -4.03
N MET A 78 -4.36 9.43 -3.32
CA MET A 78 -3.57 8.40 -2.66
C MET A 78 -2.76 7.56 -3.65
N ILE A 79 -3.38 7.15 -4.76
CA ILE A 79 -2.70 6.42 -5.82
C ILE A 79 -1.54 7.27 -6.39
N ALA A 80 -1.82 8.53 -6.74
CA ALA A 80 -0.80 9.45 -7.26
C ALA A 80 0.34 9.67 -6.26
N PHE A 81 0.03 9.80 -4.98
CA PHE A 81 1.01 9.95 -3.91
C PHE A 81 1.92 8.72 -3.79
N CYS A 82 1.38 7.50 -3.82
CA CYS A 82 2.17 6.27 -3.81
C CYS A 82 3.12 6.18 -5.01
N PHE A 83 2.64 6.50 -6.21
CA PHE A 83 3.48 6.55 -7.41
C PHE A 83 4.60 7.59 -7.27
N LEU A 84 4.28 8.76 -6.74
CA LEU A 84 5.23 9.87 -6.61
C LEU A 84 6.37 9.53 -5.63
N ILE A 85 6.05 8.90 -4.49
CA ILE A 85 7.05 8.45 -3.51
C ILE A 85 7.93 7.35 -4.11
N THR A 86 7.31 6.33 -4.72
CA THR A 86 8.05 5.24 -5.35
C THR A 86 8.98 5.76 -6.44
N TYR A 87 8.52 6.67 -7.28
CA TYR A 87 9.34 7.31 -8.30
C TYR A 87 10.50 8.11 -7.70
N ALA A 88 10.26 8.87 -6.62
CA ALA A 88 11.29 9.65 -5.97
C ALA A 88 12.39 8.75 -5.36
N ASN A 89 11.99 7.66 -4.70
CA ASN A 89 12.90 6.69 -4.11
C ASN A 89 13.72 5.96 -5.19
N ASN A 90 13.07 5.45 -6.23
CA ASN A 90 13.75 4.79 -7.35
C ASN A 90 14.70 5.74 -8.09
N SER A 91 14.36 7.01 -8.22
CA SER A 91 15.24 8.01 -8.83
C SER A 91 16.50 8.23 -8.00
N ALA A 92 16.38 8.27 -6.66
CA ALA A 92 17.52 8.39 -5.75
C ALA A 92 18.42 7.14 -5.79
N HIS A 93 17.80 5.96 -5.72
CA HIS A 93 18.48 4.68 -5.85
C HIS A 93 19.28 4.57 -7.16
N ARG A 94 18.65 4.91 -8.29
CA ARG A 94 19.33 4.87 -9.61
C ARG A 94 20.54 5.80 -9.68
N LYS A 95 20.45 7.00 -9.11
CA LYS A 95 21.58 7.95 -9.08
C LYS A 95 22.74 7.41 -8.25
N MET A 96 22.43 6.85 -7.07
CA MET A 96 23.44 6.24 -6.21
C MET A 96 24.09 5.01 -6.86
N TYR A 97 23.28 4.17 -7.50
CA TYR A 97 23.76 3.01 -8.24
C TYR A 97 24.66 3.41 -9.42
N ALA A 98 24.29 4.46 -10.17
CA ALA A 98 25.10 4.99 -11.26
C ALA A 98 26.45 5.51 -10.76
N LEU A 99 26.47 6.22 -9.60
CA LEU A 99 27.71 6.67 -8.96
C LEU A 99 28.60 5.48 -8.56
N LYS A 100 28.02 4.45 -7.95
CA LYS A 100 28.70 3.19 -7.60
C LYS A 100 29.35 2.55 -8.82
N MET A 101 28.63 2.46 -9.92
CA MET A 101 29.13 1.87 -11.16
C MET A 101 30.25 2.73 -11.79
N LYS A 102 30.08 4.05 -11.76
CA LYS A 102 31.09 4.99 -12.31
C LYS A 102 32.43 4.90 -11.57
N ASN A 103 32.40 4.74 -10.25
CA ASN A 103 33.59 4.72 -9.41
C ASN A 103 34.11 3.29 -9.16
N ASP A 104 33.51 2.29 -9.81
CA ASP A 104 33.88 0.85 -9.69
C ASP A 104 33.91 0.35 -8.23
N TRP A 105 33.01 0.88 -7.38
CA TRP A 105 32.85 0.47 -5.97
C TRP A 105 32.21 -0.92 -5.85
N ILE A 106 32.71 -1.85 -6.65
CA ILE A 106 32.23 -3.22 -6.64
C ILE A 106 33.08 -4.00 -5.65
N ILE A 107 32.46 -4.44 -4.57
CA ILE A 107 33.11 -5.32 -3.60
C ILE A 107 33.62 -6.57 -4.34
N PRO A 108 34.90 -6.94 -4.22
CA PRO A 108 35.51 -8.03 -5.00
C PRO A 108 34.73 -9.35 -4.96
N ALA A 109 34.03 -9.63 -3.86
CA ALA A 109 33.17 -10.79 -3.72
C ALA A 109 31.94 -10.76 -4.66
N GLN A 110 31.45 -9.60 -5.03
CA GLN A 110 30.33 -9.43 -5.98
C GLN A 110 30.77 -9.59 -7.45
N LYS A 111 32.04 -9.38 -7.76
CA LYS A 111 32.59 -9.62 -9.09
C LYS A 111 32.68 -11.11 -9.42
N ARG A 112 32.70 -11.98 -8.43
CA ARG A 112 33.16 -13.36 -8.64
C ARG A 112 32.13 -14.40 -8.96
N LYS A 113 30.85 -14.26 -8.61
CA LYS A 113 29.86 -15.34 -8.91
C LYS A 113 28.43 -14.76 -9.06
N ARG A 114 27.88 -14.81 -10.26
CA ARG A 114 26.44 -14.90 -10.43
C ARG A 114 26.06 -16.33 -10.06
N TYR A 115 25.54 -16.54 -8.87
CA TYR A 115 24.94 -17.81 -8.52
C TYR A 115 23.59 -17.90 -9.22
N ILE A 116 23.47 -18.86 -10.14
CA ILE A 116 22.18 -19.27 -10.69
C ILE A 116 21.77 -20.47 -9.87
N ASP A 117 20.86 -20.29 -8.94
CA ASP A 117 20.28 -21.39 -8.18
C ASP A 117 19.03 -21.88 -8.91
N THR A 118 19.15 -23.01 -9.57
CA THR A 118 18.05 -23.65 -10.33
C THR A 118 16.91 -24.08 -9.42
N ASN A 119 17.19 -24.40 -8.14
CA ASN A 119 16.17 -24.78 -7.17
C ASN A 119 15.33 -23.56 -6.74
N VAL A 120 15.94 -22.38 -6.60
CA VAL A 120 15.18 -21.13 -6.38
C VAL A 120 14.28 -20.82 -7.57
N SER A 121 14.72 -21.13 -8.78
CA SER A 121 13.90 -20.99 -9.99
C SER A 121 12.74 -21.98 -10.04
N ALA A 122 12.89 -23.18 -9.47
CA ALA A 122 11.86 -24.21 -9.40
C ALA A 122 10.75 -23.91 -8.36
N LEU A 123 10.97 -22.97 -7.43
CA LEU A 123 9.93 -22.49 -6.50
C LEU A 123 8.83 -21.65 -7.19
N ILE A 124 8.78 -21.70 -8.53
CA ILE A 124 7.77 -21.03 -9.35
C ILE A 124 6.41 -21.67 -9.10
N GLY A 125 5.47 -20.88 -8.62
CA GLY A 125 4.05 -21.23 -8.64
C GLY A 125 3.48 -21.83 -7.35
N ASN A 126 4.28 -22.29 -6.39
CA ASN A 126 3.76 -22.69 -5.10
C ASN A 126 3.57 -21.46 -4.20
N SER A 127 2.34 -20.95 -4.18
CA SER A 127 1.96 -19.99 -3.14
C SER A 127 1.68 -20.76 -1.87
N GLU A 128 2.42 -20.47 -0.80
CA GLU A 128 2.18 -21.04 0.53
C GLU A 128 0.82 -20.60 1.08
N ILE A 129 0.33 -19.43 0.64
CA ILE A 129 -0.99 -18.90 0.95
C ILE A 129 -1.83 -18.91 -0.31
N SER A 130 -2.96 -19.63 -0.27
CA SER A 130 -3.85 -19.76 -1.42
C SER A 130 -4.51 -18.43 -1.81
N PHE A 131 -4.53 -18.11 -3.09
CA PHE A 131 -5.27 -16.96 -3.65
C PHE A 131 -6.78 -17.05 -3.44
N ASN A 132 -7.31 -18.25 -3.19
CA ASN A 132 -8.74 -18.47 -2.99
C ASN A 132 -9.29 -17.68 -1.80
N TYR A 133 -8.46 -17.38 -0.80
CA TYR A 133 -8.86 -16.54 0.33
C TYR A 133 -9.27 -15.13 -0.10
N HIS A 134 -8.56 -14.52 -1.06
CA HIS A 134 -8.98 -13.24 -1.64
C HIS A 134 -10.29 -13.36 -2.40
N GLY A 135 -10.50 -14.48 -3.11
CA GLY A 135 -11.77 -14.77 -3.79
C GLY A 135 -12.96 -14.83 -2.82
N ILE A 136 -12.78 -15.46 -1.66
CA ILE A 136 -13.81 -15.51 -0.61
C ILE A 136 -14.08 -14.10 -0.06
N ILE A 137 -13.06 -13.32 0.19
CA ILE A 137 -13.19 -11.94 0.68
C ILE A 137 -13.98 -11.08 -0.32
N ILE A 138 -13.63 -11.12 -1.59
CA ILE A 138 -14.30 -10.39 -2.66
C ILE A 138 -15.77 -10.86 -2.78
N LEU A 139 -16.04 -12.15 -2.64
CA LEU A 139 -17.40 -12.67 -2.67
C LEU A 139 -18.25 -12.09 -1.52
N VAL A 140 -17.68 -12.01 -0.32
CA VAL A 140 -18.37 -11.39 0.84
C VAL A 140 -18.64 -9.91 0.56
N GLU A 141 -17.69 -9.16 0.01
CA GLU A 141 -17.88 -7.75 -0.35
C GLU A 141 -19.00 -7.56 -1.39
N LEU A 142 -19.08 -8.45 -2.39
CA LEU A 142 -20.13 -8.43 -3.42
C LEU A 142 -21.51 -8.77 -2.83
N ILE A 143 -21.59 -9.74 -1.91
CA ILE A 143 -22.84 -10.07 -1.21
C ILE A 143 -23.34 -8.85 -0.42
N CYS A 144 -22.46 -8.11 0.24
CA CYS A 144 -22.81 -6.90 0.96
C CYS A 144 -23.33 -5.77 0.06
N LEU A 145 -23.10 -5.81 -1.25
CA LEU A 145 -23.65 -4.84 -2.21
C LEU A 145 -25.13 -5.13 -2.56
N LEU A 146 -25.59 -6.39 -2.46
CA LEU A 146 -26.93 -6.79 -2.90
C LEU A 146 -28.08 -5.99 -2.25
N PRO A 147 -28.08 -5.72 -0.93
CA PRO A 147 -29.15 -4.93 -0.30
C PRO A 147 -29.32 -3.54 -0.93
N PHE A 148 -28.23 -2.93 -1.35
CA PHE A 148 -28.24 -1.59 -1.95
C PHE A 148 -28.63 -1.60 -3.43
N ALA A 149 -28.34 -2.69 -4.15
CA ALA A 149 -28.79 -2.87 -5.53
C ALA A 149 -30.31 -3.07 -5.64
N ILE A 150 -30.92 -3.67 -4.61
CA ILE A 150 -32.38 -3.95 -4.57
C ILE A 150 -33.15 -2.83 -3.84
N GLY A 151 -32.46 -1.98 -3.07
CA GLY A 151 -33.03 -0.95 -2.22
C GLY A 151 -33.78 0.14 -2.98
N LYS A 152 -34.89 0.63 -2.38
CA LYS A 152 -35.78 1.65 -3.01
C LYS A 152 -35.28 3.10 -2.88
N SER A 153 -34.30 3.38 -2.03
CA SER A 153 -33.75 4.73 -1.82
C SER A 153 -32.59 5.01 -2.77
N ALA A 154 -32.87 5.72 -3.87
CA ALA A 154 -31.89 5.94 -4.93
C ALA A 154 -30.58 6.59 -4.45
N VAL A 155 -30.63 7.58 -3.56
CA VAL A 155 -29.45 8.33 -3.12
C VAL A 155 -28.52 7.48 -2.24
N ILE A 156 -29.06 6.82 -1.21
CA ILE A 156 -28.28 5.96 -0.31
C ILE A 156 -27.74 4.76 -1.09
N SER A 157 -28.57 4.14 -1.94
CA SER A 157 -28.15 3.01 -2.75
C SER A 157 -26.99 3.35 -3.67
N THR A 158 -27.03 4.47 -4.39
CA THR A 158 -25.96 4.87 -5.31
C THR A 158 -24.63 5.11 -4.58
N THR A 159 -24.68 5.82 -3.45
CA THR A 159 -23.48 6.10 -2.64
C THR A 159 -22.85 4.80 -2.13
N MET A 160 -23.66 3.90 -1.57
CA MET A 160 -23.18 2.63 -1.02
C MET A 160 -22.66 1.69 -2.11
N ILE A 161 -23.26 1.69 -3.29
CA ILE A 161 -22.74 0.92 -4.44
C ILE A 161 -21.37 1.44 -4.86
N ILE A 162 -21.17 2.75 -4.95
CA ILE A 162 -19.87 3.33 -5.33
C ILE A 162 -18.80 2.97 -4.29
N ILE A 163 -19.10 3.12 -3.00
CA ILE A 163 -18.15 2.79 -1.93
C ILE A 163 -17.81 1.29 -1.95
N GLY A 164 -18.81 0.44 -2.10
CA GLY A 164 -18.60 -1.01 -2.16
C GLY A 164 -17.82 -1.45 -3.41
N LEU A 165 -18.04 -0.82 -4.56
CA LEU A 165 -17.22 -1.07 -5.75
C LEU A 165 -15.75 -0.63 -5.53
N CYS A 166 -15.52 0.49 -4.84
CA CYS A 166 -14.16 0.88 -4.44
C CYS A 166 -13.51 -0.16 -3.51
N SER A 167 -14.27 -0.69 -2.54
CA SER A 167 -13.79 -1.77 -1.65
C SER A 167 -13.38 -3.01 -2.44
N VAL A 168 -14.23 -3.47 -3.36
CA VAL A 168 -13.93 -4.63 -4.23
C VAL A 168 -12.68 -4.37 -5.08
N LEU A 169 -12.52 -3.18 -5.65
CA LEU A 169 -11.33 -2.82 -6.43
C LEU A 169 -10.05 -2.85 -5.58
N MET A 170 -10.12 -2.42 -4.33
CA MET A 170 -9.01 -2.49 -3.40
C MET A 170 -8.62 -3.94 -3.09
N SER A 171 -9.59 -4.81 -2.85
CA SER A 171 -9.36 -6.24 -2.60
C SER A 171 -8.81 -6.96 -3.85
N LEU A 172 -9.29 -6.62 -5.05
CA LEU A 172 -8.74 -7.10 -6.33
C LEU A 172 -7.28 -6.65 -6.51
N THR A 173 -6.97 -5.41 -6.19
CA THR A 173 -5.61 -4.88 -6.26
C THR A 173 -4.68 -5.66 -5.33
N SER A 174 -5.09 -5.92 -4.08
CA SER A 174 -4.35 -6.76 -3.13
C SER A 174 -4.10 -8.17 -3.66
N MET A 175 -5.10 -8.79 -4.29
CA MET A 175 -4.98 -10.10 -4.92
C MET A 175 -3.96 -10.09 -6.07
N ILE A 176 -4.01 -9.09 -6.94
CA ILE A 176 -3.07 -8.94 -8.06
C ILE A 176 -1.64 -8.79 -7.54
N PHE A 177 -1.43 -7.98 -6.49
CA PHE A 177 -0.13 -7.83 -5.86
C PHE A 177 0.35 -9.14 -5.22
N HIS A 178 -0.51 -9.88 -4.55
CA HIS A 178 -0.16 -11.20 -4.01
C HIS A 178 0.33 -12.14 -5.12
N ILE A 179 -0.39 -12.20 -6.24
CA ILE A 179 0.03 -12.99 -7.42
C ILE A 179 1.37 -12.49 -7.97
N TYR A 180 1.55 -11.17 -8.08
CA TYR A 180 2.78 -10.57 -8.57
C TYR A 180 3.98 -10.94 -7.69
N VAL A 181 3.86 -10.78 -6.38
CA VAL A 181 4.91 -11.13 -5.41
C VAL A 181 5.29 -12.61 -5.53
N ASN A 182 4.30 -13.50 -5.58
CA ASN A 182 4.57 -14.94 -5.71
C ASN A 182 5.31 -15.31 -7.00
N ARG A 183 5.10 -14.55 -8.06
CA ARG A 183 5.77 -14.82 -9.35
C ARG A 183 7.16 -14.21 -9.47
N HIS A 184 7.42 -13.07 -8.84
CA HIS A 184 8.61 -12.24 -9.11
C HIS A 184 9.66 -12.27 -8.00
N GLU A 185 9.30 -12.63 -6.78
CA GLU A 185 10.27 -12.68 -5.67
C GLU A 185 11.18 -13.91 -5.77
N ARG A 186 12.35 -13.71 -6.37
CA ARG A 186 13.39 -14.73 -6.51
C ARG A 186 14.73 -14.06 -6.41
N THR A 187 15.28 -14.06 -5.21
CA THR A 187 16.58 -13.45 -4.97
C THR A 187 17.53 -14.51 -4.45
N VAL A 188 18.74 -14.55 -5.02
CA VAL A 188 19.81 -15.41 -4.55
C VAL A 188 20.66 -14.57 -3.59
N TYR A 189 20.62 -14.92 -2.30
CA TYR A 189 21.30 -14.20 -1.23
C TYR A 189 22.67 -14.78 -0.92
N SER A 190 22.83 -16.09 -1.10
CA SER A 190 24.01 -16.85 -0.71
C SER A 190 24.34 -17.95 -1.72
N SER A 191 25.52 -18.56 -1.59
CA SER A 191 25.87 -19.80 -2.27
C SER A 191 25.15 -21.03 -1.70
N ASP A 192 24.52 -20.90 -0.53
CA ASP A 192 23.77 -21.96 0.12
C ASP A 192 22.32 -21.99 -0.41
N THR A 193 21.98 -23.07 -1.11
CA THR A 193 20.67 -23.30 -1.70
C THR A 193 19.56 -23.40 -0.64
N GLN A 194 19.83 -24.03 0.51
CA GLN A 194 18.81 -24.18 1.56
C GLN A 194 18.46 -22.83 2.19
N LEU A 195 19.47 -22.00 2.44
CA LEU A 195 19.27 -20.63 2.94
C LEU A 195 18.45 -19.81 1.93
N ASN A 196 18.81 -19.86 0.65
CA ASN A 196 18.08 -19.14 -0.40
C ASN A 196 16.61 -19.57 -0.48
N GLN A 197 16.33 -20.88 -0.42
CA GLN A 197 14.96 -21.41 -0.42
C GLN A 197 14.18 -20.93 0.81
N THR A 198 14.74 -21.05 2.00
CA THR A 198 14.09 -20.67 3.25
C THR A 198 13.76 -19.18 3.27
N VAL A 199 14.70 -18.30 2.89
CA VAL A 199 14.50 -16.85 2.87
C VAL A 199 13.43 -16.47 1.84
N ASN A 200 13.51 -16.98 0.62
CA ASN A 200 12.50 -16.68 -0.42
C ASN A 200 11.10 -17.17 -0.01
N ARG A 201 10.99 -18.37 0.58
CA ARG A 201 9.73 -18.91 1.10
C ARG A 201 9.16 -18.02 2.19
N THR A 202 9.97 -17.66 3.16
CA THR A 202 9.58 -16.81 4.28
C THR A 202 9.10 -15.44 3.80
N MET A 203 9.84 -14.81 2.89
CA MET A 203 9.46 -13.53 2.30
C MET A 203 8.13 -13.60 1.54
N LYS A 204 7.88 -14.67 0.77
CA LYS A 204 6.60 -14.88 0.09
C LYS A 204 5.45 -15.03 1.07
N ILE A 205 5.64 -15.79 2.16
CA ILE A 205 4.63 -15.96 3.21
C ILE A 205 4.29 -14.62 3.84
N TYR A 206 5.28 -13.85 4.30
CA TYR A 206 5.04 -12.56 4.95
C TYR A 206 4.35 -11.56 4.03
N LYS A 207 4.80 -11.42 2.79
CA LYS A 207 4.19 -10.51 1.82
C LYS A 207 2.78 -10.96 1.42
N GLY A 208 2.58 -12.26 1.20
CA GLY A 208 1.26 -12.82 0.91
C GLY A 208 0.28 -12.64 2.07
N LEU A 209 0.73 -12.87 3.32
CA LEU A 209 -0.05 -12.67 4.52
C LEU A 209 -0.42 -11.18 4.71
N ALA A 210 0.52 -10.28 4.47
CA ALA A 210 0.28 -8.85 4.54
C ALA A 210 -0.80 -8.40 3.55
N MET A 211 -0.77 -8.90 2.30
CA MET A 211 -1.80 -8.59 1.30
C MET A 211 -3.16 -9.19 1.68
N LEU A 212 -3.18 -10.38 2.28
CA LEU A 212 -4.41 -11.01 2.76
C LEU A 212 -5.03 -10.24 3.94
N ILE A 213 -4.21 -9.84 4.91
CA ILE A 213 -4.66 -9.02 6.05
C ILE A 213 -5.25 -7.69 5.55
N LEU A 214 -4.60 -7.06 4.58
CA LEU A 214 -5.08 -5.82 3.99
C LEU A 214 -6.46 -5.99 3.34
N SER A 215 -6.63 -7.02 2.53
CA SER A 215 -7.91 -7.35 1.92
C SER A 215 -8.98 -7.68 2.98
N ALA A 216 -8.63 -8.43 4.02
CA ALA A 216 -9.54 -8.80 5.09
C ALA A 216 -9.97 -7.58 5.93
N THR A 217 -9.06 -6.68 6.28
CA THR A 217 -9.40 -5.44 7.01
C THR A 217 -10.31 -4.54 6.20
N ASN A 218 -10.08 -4.42 4.90
CA ASN A 218 -10.96 -3.69 4.00
C ASN A 218 -12.38 -4.29 3.97
N ALA A 219 -12.50 -5.61 3.85
CA ALA A 219 -13.79 -6.29 3.86
C ALA A 219 -14.53 -6.15 5.19
N VAL A 220 -13.83 -6.29 6.34
CA VAL A 220 -14.44 -6.10 7.68
C VAL A 220 -15.01 -4.69 7.81
N ALA A 221 -14.26 -3.69 7.36
CA ALA A 221 -14.71 -2.31 7.35
C ALA A 221 -15.95 -2.11 6.47
N TRP A 222 -15.98 -2.72 5.28
CA TRP A 222 -17.12 -2.66 4.38
C TRP A 222 -18.35 -3.36 4.95
N VAL A 223 -18.20 -4.55 5.55
CA VAL A 223 -19.26 -5.27 6.24
C VAL A 223 -19.84 -4.44 7.38
N TYR A 224 -18.98 -3.81 8.19
CA TYR A 224 -19.41 -2.94 9.28
C TYR A 224 -20.28 -1.77 8.77
N ILE A 225 -19.81 -1.06 7.75
CA ILE A 225 -20.54 0.07 7.13
C ILE A 225 -21.89 -0.40 6.57
N THR A 226 -21.91 -1.57 5.94
CA THR A 226 -23.14 -2.16 5.38
C THR A 226 -24.17 -2.44 6.48
N ILE A 227 -23.75 -3.10 7.57
CA ILE A 227 -24.63 -3.44 8.70
C ILE A 227 -25.16 -2.18 9.36
N ASP A 228 -24.29 -1.21 9.65
CA ASP A 228 -24.67 0.06 10.27
C ASP A 228 -25.71 0.82 9.42
N THR A 229 -25.48 0.92 8.11
CA THR A 229 -26.41 1.56 7.17
C THR A 229 -27.75 0.84 7.14
N LEU A 230 -27.77 -0.49 7.13
CA LEU A 230 -29.01 -1.28 7.13
C LEU A 230 -29.80 -1.08 8.43
N ILE A 231 -29.14 -1.07 9.59
CA ILE A 231 -29.79 -0.81 10.89
C ILE A 231 -30.42 0.57 10.88
N HIS A 232 -29.71 1.60 10.41
CA HIS A 232 -30.25 2.95 10.30
C HIS A 232 -31.43 3.03 9.34
N CYS A 233 -31.39 2.38 8.19
CA CYS A 233 -32.52 2.34 7.26
C CYS A 233 -33.75 1.67 7.87
N ILE A 234 -33.58 0.55 8.58
CA ILE A 234 -34.67 -0.18 9.25
C ILE A 234 -35.26 0.66 10.40
N SER A 235 -34.42 1.28 11.22
CA SER A 235 -34.84 2.15 12.33
C SER A 235 -35.60 3.37 11.83
N SER A 236 -35.14 3.99 10.75
CA SER A 236 -35.81 5.16 10.14
C SER A 236 -37.17 4.77 9.53
N ALA A 237 -37.25 3.62 8.88
CA ALA A 237 -38.53 3.08 8.37
C ALA A 237 -39.54 2.80 9.48
N SER A 238 -39.05 2.35 10.66
CA SER A 238 -39.90 2.07 11.84
C SER A 238 -40.42 3.34 12.52
N LYS A 239 -39.69 4.45 12.46
CA LYS A 239 -40.00 5.68 13.22
C LYS A 239 -40.67 6.81 12.44
N SER A 240 -40.89 6.70 11.15
CA SER A 240 -41.42 7.80 10.30
C SER A 240 -40.65 9.13 10.46
N ARG A 241 -39.40 9.12 10.87
CA ARG A 241 -38.60 10.32 11.11
C ARG A 241 -37.71 10.63 9.90
N GLN A 242 -37.72 11.90 9.48
CA GLN A 242 -36.67 12.46 8.63
C GLN A 242 -35.31 12.19 9.22
N ILE A 243 -34.39 11.67 8.41
CA ILE A 243 -32.98 11.46 8.76
C ILE A 243 -32.41 12.80 9.24
N SER A 244 -31.93 12.87 10.48
CA SER A 244 -31.34 14.08 11.04
C SER A 244 -29.96 14.33 10.41
N PHE A 245 -29.61 15.61 10.23
CA PHE A 245 -28.30 16.02 9.74
C PHE A 245 -27.12 15.47 10.59
N SER A 246 -27.36 15.27 11.90
CA SER A 246 -26.40 14.63 12.82
C SER A 246 -26.10 13.17 12.49
N ASP A 247 -27.09 12.43 11.97
CA ASP A 247 -26.90 11.02 11.61
C ASP A 247 -26.04 10.87 10.35
N ILE A 248 -26.16 11.83 9.42
CA ILE A 248 -25.30 11.93 8.23
C ILE A 248 -23.86 12.31 8.62
N LEU A 249 -23.67 13.16 9.63
CA LEU A 249 -22.33 13.58 10.09
C LEU A 249 -21.60 12.43 10.78
N ASN A 250 -22.27 11.66 11.63
CA ASN A 250 -21.70 10.48 12.29
C ASN A 250 -21.29 9.40 11.27
N PHE A 251 -22.11 9.19 10.25
CA PHE A 251 -21.80 8.27 9.15
C PHE A 251 -20.56 8.73 8.34
N LYS A 252 -20.44 10.06 8.07
CA LYS A 252 -19.28 10.64 7.39
C LYS A 252 -17.99 10.45 8.20
N GLY A 253 -18.05 10.59 9.53
CA GLY A 253 -16.90 10.40 10.42
C GLY A 253 -16.36 8.96 10.35
N ALA A 254 -17.21 7.97 10.49
CA ALA A 254 -16.82 6.56 10.44
C ALA A 254 -16.21 6.15 9.09
N LEU A 255 -16.71 6.70 7.98
CA LEU A 255 -16.16 6.47 6.63
C LEU A 255 -14.75 7.03 6.44
N VAL A 256 -14.49 8.22 7.01
CA VAL A 256 -13.16 8.84 6.97
C VAL A 256 -12.15 8.02 7.75
N ASP A 257 -12.53 7.54 8.95
CA ASP A 257 -11.64 6.74 9.80
C ASP A 257 -11.24 5.41 9.14
N VAL A 258 -12.19 4.72 8.51
CA VAL A 258 -11.93 3.46 7.79
C VAL A 258 -11.06 3.67 6.56
N SER A 259 -11.32 4.71 5.78
CA SER A 259 -10.54 5.08 4.60
C SER A 259 -9.10 5.44 4.98
N LEU A 260 -8.89 6.16 6.09
CA LEU A 260 -7.58 6.51 6.61
C LEU A 260 -6.80 5.29 7.10
N CYS A 261 -7.43 4.36 7.81
CA CYS A 261 -6.79 3.14 8.29
C CYS A 261 -6.36 2.22 7.14
N SER A 262 -7.21 1.99 6.14
CA SER A 262 -6.86 1.14 5.00
C SER A 262 -5.76 1.76 4.16
N SER A 263 -5.78 3.08 3.95
CA SER A 263 -4.75 3.80 3.20
C SER A 263 -3.39 3.78 3.89
N ALA A 264 -3.35 3.89 5.22
CA ALA A 264 -2.10 3.80 6.00
C ALA A 264 -1.48 2.40 5.89
N LEU A 265 -2.31 1.36 5.88
CA LEU A 265 -1.86 -0.03 5.75
C LEU A 265 -1.31 -0.33 4.34
N TYR A 266 -1.96 0.20 3.27
CA TYR A 266 -1.45 0.08 1.89
C TYR A 266 -0.05 0.66 1.76
N VAL A 267 0.16 1.82 2.34
CA VAL A 267 1.43 2.51 2.32
C VAL A 267 2.52 1.71 3.05
N TYR A 268 2.20 1.11 4.19
CA TYR A 268 3.14 0.29 4.97
C TYR A 268 3.57 -0.98 4.23
N ILE A 269 2.70 -1.58 3.42
CA ILE A 269 2.98 -2.84 2.71
C ILE A 269 3.78 -2.60 1.42
N PHE A 270 3.64 -1.41 0.81
CA PHE A 270 4.36 -1.04 -0.43
C PHE A 270 5.81 -0.58 -0.20
N ILE A 271 6.24 -0.41 1.03
CA ILE A 271 7.58 -0.05 1.45
C ILE A 271 8.37 -1.29 1.82
#